data_d07e07dc09994fd5615ea8911ae7b96e
#
_entry.id   d07e07dc09994fd5615ea8911ae7b96e
#
_cell.length_a   1.000
_cell.length_b   1.000
_cell.length_c   1.000
_cell.angle_alpha   90.00
_cell.angle_beta   90.00
_cell.angle_gamma   90.00
#
_symmetry.space_group_name_H-M   'P 1'
#
loop_
_entity.id
_entity.type
_entity.pdbx_description
1 polymer ?
#
loop_
_entity_poly.entity_id
_entity_poly.type
_entity_poly.pdbx_seq_one_letter_code
_entity_poly.pdbx_strand_id
1 'polypeptide(L)'
;VEEYLRYLSPLTHIGRVCPSGAELGGVSVPPGGRVALCWASANFDPALFEVPTELRLDRRPNPHVAFGSGDHNCLGSTHARAVLRA
;
A
#
# COMPACT_ATOMS: atom_id res chain seq x y z
N VAL A 1 -12.61 -7.87 6.58
CA VAL A 1 -12.40 -6.52 6.00
C VAL A 1 -10.95 -6.35 5.56
N GLU A 2 -9.95 -6.53 6.45
CA GLU A 2 -8.55 -6.24 6.14
C GLU A 2 -8.02 -7.03 4.93
N GLU A 3 -8.34 -8.32 4.81
CA GLU A 3 -7.90 -9.12 3.68
C GLU A 3 -8.54 -8.68 2.35
N TYR A 4 -9.78 -8.23 2.36
CA TYR A 4 -10.39 -7.64 1.16
C TYR A 4 -9.70 -6.34 0.77
N LEU A 5 -9.35 -5.49 1.73
CA LEU A 5 -8.61 -4.26 1.47
C LEU A 5 -7.23 -4.54 0.87
N ARG A 6 -6.52 -5.54 1.42
CA ARG A 6 -5.23 -6.00 0.88
C ARG A 6 -5.39 -6.52 -0.56
N TYR A 7 -6.29 -7.47 -0.75
CA TYR A 7 -6.42 -8.21 -2.00
C TYR A 7 -6.96 -7.35 -3.14
N LEU A 8 -7.97 -6.53 -2.87
CA LEU A 8 -8.56 -5.66 -3.89
C LEU A 8 -7.73 -4.41 -4.15
N SER A 9 -6.95 -3.95 -3.17
CA SER A 9 -6.11 -2.75 -3.28
C SER A 9 -6.83 -1.62 -4.04
N PRO A 10 -7.93 -1.05 -3.49
CA PRO A 10 -8.81 -0.14 -4.23
C PRO A 10 -8.09 1.06 -4.83
N LEU A 11 -7.04 1.55 -4.17
CA LEU A 11 -6.11 2.53 -4.69
C LEU A 11 -4.81 1.80 -5.05
N THR A 12 -4.58 1.60 -6.33
CA THR A 12 -3.43 0.81 -6.80
C THR A 12 -2.12 1.56 -6.74
N HIS A 13 -2.14 2.86 -7.06
CA HIS A 13 -0.95 3.70 -7.15
C HIS A 13 -1.21 5.09 -6.58
N ILE A 14 -0.17 5.72 -6.05
CA ILE A 14 -0.18 7.12 -5.68
C ILE A 14 1.14 7.77 -6.11
N GLY A 15 1.04 8.97 -6.71
CA GLY A 15 2.22 9.73 -7.16
C GLY A 15 2.90 10.50 -6.03
N ARG A 16 4.21 10.63 -6.16
CA ARG A 16 5.04 11.54 -5.36
C ARG A 16 5.99 12.31 -6.28
N VAL A 17 6.37 13.49 -5.86
CA VAL A 17 7.47 14.24 -6.46
C VAL A 17 8.65 14.17 -5.50
N CYS A 18 9.84 13.97 -6.05
CA CYS A 18 11.09 13.96 -5.29
C CYS A 18 11.78 15.33 -5.45
N PRO A 19 11.61 16.28 -4.50
CA PRO A 19 12.08 17.66 -4.71
C PRO A 19 13.59 17.78 -4.86
N SER A 20 14.34 17.01 -4.06
CA SER A 20 15.80 17.08 -3.98
C SER A 20 16.51 15.96 -4.73
N GLY A 21 15.76 15.08 -5.39
CA GLY A 21 16.31 13.84 -5.93
C GLY A 21 16.51 12.76 -4.85
N ALA A 22 16.61 11.52 -5.28
CA ALA A 22 16.86 10.38 -4.39
C ALA A 22 17.43 9.20 -5.17
N GLU A 23 17.96 8.22 -4.44
CA GLU A 23 18.24 6.90 -4.98
C GLU A 23 17.25 5.90 -4.36
N LEU A 24 16.53 5.17 -5.22
CA LEU A 24 15.52 4.19 -4.82
C LEU A 24 15.85 2.84 -5.47
N GLY A 25 16.22 1.85 -4.66
CA GLY A 25 16.53 0.50 -5.16
C GLY A 25 17.61 0.49 -6.26
N GLY A 26 18.63 1.34 -6.16
CA GLY A 26 19.69 1.46 -7.16
C GLY A 26 19.34 2.32 -8.38
N VAL A 27 18.12 2.91 -8.41
CA VAL A 27 17.68 3.82 -9.48
C VAL A 27 17.76 5.26 -9.01
N SER A 28 18.47 6.09 -9.76
CA SER A 28 18.57 7.52 -9.47
C SER A 28 17.30 8.25 -9.94
N VAL A 29 16.68 8.98 -9.04
CA VAL A 29 15.56 9.88 -9.32
C VAL A 29 16.09 11.32 -9.27
N PRO A 30 16.02 12.07 -10.38
CA PRO A 30 16.52 13.45 -10.39
C PRO A 30 15.63 14.38 -9.54
N PRO A 31 16.14 15.56 -9.14
CA PRO A 31 15.30 16.59 -8.52
C PRO A 31 14.08 16.92 -9.37
N GLY A 32 12.90 16.98 -8.75
CA GLY A 32 11.62 17.15 -9.44
C GLY A 32 11.08 15.88 -10.12
N GLY A 33 11.82 14.78 -10.04
CA GLY A 33 11.41 13.49 -10.59
C GLY A 33 10.12 12.97 -9.94
N ARG A 34 9.32 12.28 -10.74
CA ARG A 34 8.07 11.67 -10.27
C ARG A 34 8.26 10.19 -10.02
N VAL A 35 7.71 9.71 -8.91
CA VAL A 35 7.68 8.29 -8.56
C VAL A 35 6.24 7.87 -8.28
N ALA A 36 5.92 6.63 -8.59
CA ALA A 36 4.63 6.03 -8.24
C ALA A 36 4.85 4.98 -7.15
N LEU A 37 4.13 5.15 -6.04
CA LEU A 37 4.06 4.14 -4.99
C LEU A 37 2.98 3.14 -5.37
N CYS A 38 3.36 1.92 -5.68
CA CYS A 38 2.42 0.87 -6.10
C CYS A 38 1.93 0.08 -4.87
N TRP A 39 0.84 0.53 -4.26
CA TRP A 39 0.23 -0.15 -3.10
C TRP A 39 -0.24 -1.57 -3.44
N ALA A 40 -0.77 -1.75 -4.65
CA ALA A 40 -1.19 -3.08 -5.10
C ALA A 40 -0.03 -4.06 -5.12
N SER A 41 1.14 -3.66 -5.65
CA SER A 41 2.33 -4.52 -5.63
C SER A 41 2.80 -4.82 -4.22
N ALA A 42 2.85 -3.81 -3.35
CA ALA A 42 3.26 -3.99 -1.96
C ALA A 42 2.34 -4.95 -1.19
N ASN A 43 1.04 -4.92 -1.47
CA ASN A 43 0.05 -5.81 -0.84
C ASN A 43 0.14 -7.27 -1.34
N PHE A 44 0.91 -7.52 -2.38
CA PHE A 44 1.17 -8.87 -2.93
C PHE A 44 2.63 -9.30 -2.78
N ASP A 45 3.42 -8.58 -1.99
CA ASP A 45 4.83 -8.91 -1.77
C ASP A 45 4.96 -10.24 -0.98
N PRO A 46 5.57 -11.28 -1.59
CA PRO A 46 5.74 -12.57 -0.91
C PRO A 46 6.71 -12.51 0.27
N ALA A 47 7.52 -11.46 0.40
CA ALA A 47 8.36 -11.27 1.57
C ALA A 47 7.56 -10.91 2.83
N LEU A 48 6.35 -10.36 2.67
CA LEU A 48 5.48 -9.96 3.77
C LEU A 48 4.21 -10.81 3.89
N PHE A 49 3.75 -11.38 2.78
CA PHE A 49 2.50 -12.13 2.73
C PHE A 49 2.74 -13.54 2.19
N GLU A 50 2.58 -14.53 3.03
CA GLU A 50 2.61 -15.93 2.60
C GLU A 50 1.48 -16.19 1.59
N VAL A 51 1.80 -16.78 0.44
CA VAL A 51 0.88 -17.02 -0.69
C VAL A 51 -0.01 -15.79 -0.95
N PRO A 52 0.58 -14.66 -1.39
CA PRO A 52 -0.14 -13.39 -1.46
C PRO A 52 -1.29 -13.37 -2.47
N THR A 53 -1.29 -14.30 -3.43
CA THR A 53 -2.33 -14.46 -4.44
C THR A 53 -3.58 -15.17 -3.93
N GLU A 54 -3.54 -15.76 -2.73
CA GLU A 54 -4.72 -16.35 -2.10
C GLU A 54 -5.47 -15.32 -1.26
N LEU A 55 -6.79 -15.30 -1.39
CA LEU A 55 -7.68 -14.56 -0.51
C LEU A 55 -7.93 -15.37 0.77
N ARG A 56 -7.27 -14.99 1.86
CA ARG A 56 -7.34 -15.68 3.15
C ARG A 56 -7.95 -14.78 4.21
N LEU A 57 -9.22 -14.98 4.53
CA LEU A 57 -9.97 -14.12 5.46
C LEU A 57 -9.45 -14.18 6.90
N ASP A 58 -8.73 -15.23 7.24
CA ASP A 58 -8.07 -15.45 8.52
C ASP A 58 -6.61 -15.00 8.57
N ARG A 59 -6.09 -14.37 7.50
CA ARG A 59 -4.70 -13.93 7.42
C ARG A 59 -4.28 -13.08 8.61
N ARG A 60 -3.26 -13.57 9.32
CA ARG A 60 -2.64 -12.88 10.46
C ARG A 60 -1.14 -13.22 10.53
N PRO A 61 -0.26 -12.23 10.62
CA PRO A 61 -0.52 -10.79 10.52
C PRO A 61 -0.97 -10.38 9.11
N ASN A 62 -1.57 -9.18 8.99
CA ASN A 62 -1.99 -8.62 7.70
C ASN A 62 -1.56 -7.15 7.61
N PRO A 63 -0.25 -6.87 7.43
CA PRO A 63 0.31 -5.52 7.43
C PRO A 63 0.13 -4.82 6.07
N HIS A 64 -1.07 -4.85 5.51
CA HIS A 64 -1.35 -4.25 4.22
C HIS A 64 -1.26 -2.72 4.25
N VAL A 65 -0.93 -2.14 3.11
CA VAL A 65 -0.81 -0.69 2.91
C VAL A 65 -1.93 -0.09 2.06
N ALA A 66 -3.13 -0.71 2.06
CA ALA A 66 -4.27 -0.22 1.30
C ALA A 66 -4.71 1.21 1.69
N PHE A 67 -4.39 1.65 2.91
CA PHE A 67 -4.61 3.00 3.40
C PHE A 67 -3.33 3.86 3.40
N GLY A 68 -2.29 3.42 2.72
CA GLY A 68 -0.97 4.05 2.82
C GLY A 68 -0.27 3.73 4.14
N SER A 69 0.81 4.47 4.41
CA SER A 69 1.62 4.33 5.63
C SER A 69 2.34 5.64 5.94
N GLY A 70 2.79 5.81 7.17
CA GLY A 70 3.52 6.99 7.62
C GLY A 70 2.64 8.22 7.77
N ASP A 71 3.23 9.40 7.59
CA ASP A 71 2.59 10.70 7.84
C ASP A 71 1.37 10.96 6.96
N HIS A 72 1.29 10.30 5.81
CA HIS A 72 0.18 10.40 4.87
C HIS A 72 -0.77 9.20 4.92
N ASN A 73 -0.78 8.45 6.02
CA ASN A 73 -1.78 7.40 6.20
C ASN A 73 -3.20 7.97 6.08
N CYS A 74 -4.09 7.20 5.45
CA CYS A 74 -5.45 7.64 5.17
C CYS A 74 -6.18 8.08 6.45
N LEU A 75 -6.58 9.35 6.49
CA LEU A 75 -7.30 9.95 7.63
C LEU A 75 -8.66 9.26 7.87
N GLY A 76 -9.32 8.83 6.80
CA GLY A 76 -10.61 8.15 6.84
C GLY A 76 -10.55 6.64 7.10
N SER A 77 -9.38 6.06 7.38
CA SER A 77 -9.21 4.61 7.47
C SER A 77 -10.08 3.94 8.54
N THR A 78 -10.27 4.58 9.68
CA THR A 78 -11.13 4.09 10.76
C THR A 78 -12.61 4.12 10.36
N HIS A 79 -13.03 5.22 9.74
CA HIS A 79 -14.41 5.35 9.25
C HIS A 79 -14.71 4.33 8.14
N ALA A 80 -13.82 4.19 7.17
CA ALA A 80 -13.95 3.20 6.12
C ALA A 80 -14.09 1.76 6.68
N ARG A 81 -13.27 1.40 7.66
CA ARG A 81 -13.38 0.09 8.33
C ARG A 81 -14.72 -0.10 9.05
N ALA A 82 -15.22 0.94 9.67
CA ALA A 82 -16.53 0.88 10.35
C ALA A 82 -17.66 0.63 9.34
N VAL A 83 -17.68 1.36 8.23
CA VAL A 83 -18.67 1.18 7.17
C VAL A 83 -18.56 -0.21 6.53
N LEU A 84 -17.35 -0.70 6.26
CA LEU A 84 -17.14 -2.01 5.63
C LEU A 84 -17.48 -3.20 6.56
N ARG A 85 -17.56 -2.98 7.86
CA ARG A 85 -17.97 -4.01 8.83
C ARG A 85 -19.48 -4.03 9.11
N ALA A 86 -20.13 -2.94 8.79
CA ALA A 86 -21.58 -2.85 8.92
C ALA A 86 -22.29 -3.69 7.87
#